data_be8f85cf0cd6cb6be1b5cc94c83a917a
#
_entry.id   be8f85cf0cd6cb6be1b5cc94c83a917a
#
_cell.length_a   1.000
_cell.length_b   1.000
_cell.length_c   1.000
_cell.angle_alpha   90.00
_cell.angle_beta   90.00
_cell.angle_gamma   90.00
#
_symmetry.space_group_name_H-M   'P 1'
#
loop_
_entity.id
_entity.type
_entity.pdbx_description
1 polymer ?
#
loop_
_entity_poly.entity_id
_entity_poly.type
_entity_poly.pdbx_seq_one_letter_code
_entity_poly.pdbx_strand_id
1 'polypeptide(L)' 'MHTMKKNSFQQIRLSEDEYNGHPFLDVRIYVKGEGGKYYPTRQGLAVPLERIDAFADLVQDCRQTLEKKDEK' A
#
# COMPACT_ATOMS: atom_id res chain seq x y z
N MET A 1 4.31 1.95 -11.28
CA MET A 1 3.77 2.51 -10.02
C MET A 1 2.25 2.47 -10.05
N HIS A 2 1.66 2.00 -9.00
CA HIS A 2 0.21 1.88 -8.88
C HIS A 2 -0.27 2.74 -7.73
N THR A 3 -1.38 3.44 -7.93
CA THR A 3 -1.86 4.42 -6.96
C THR A 3 -3.33 4.19 -6.69
N MET A 4 -3.72 4.24 -5.41
CA MET A 4 -5.12 4.23 -5.05
C MET A 4 -5.40 5.34 -4.04
N LYS A 5 -6.58 5.94 -4.16
CA LYS A 5 -7.00 6.99 -3.25
C LYS A 5 -7.34 6.39 -1.89
N LYS A 6 -6.79 6.94 -0.83
CA LYS A 6 -7.13 6.53 0.52
C LYS A 6 -8.24 7.44 1.08
N ASN A 7 -8.09 8.74 0.88
CA ASN A 7 -9.09 9.74 1.24
C ASN A 7 -8.80 11.02 0.46
N SER A 8 -9.41 12.13 0.84
CA SER A 8 -9.32 13.39 0.07
C SER A 8 -7.90 13.94 -0.05
N PHE A 9 -6.99 13.58 0.85
CA PHE A 9 -5.63 14.14 0.85
C PHE A 9 -4.55 13.09 1.01
N GLN A 10 -4.86 11.81 0.92
CA GLN A 10 -3.86 10.75 1.01
C GLN A 10 -4.05 9.72 -0.08
N GLN A 11 -2.93 9.16 -0.52
CA GLN A 11 -2.90 8.07 -1.48
C GLN A 11 -2.02 6.95 -0.96
N ILE A 12 -2.37 5.73 -1.35
CA ILE A 12 -1.49 4.58 -1.14
C ILE A 12 -0.84 4.30 -2.48
N ARG A 13 0.47 4.27 -2.53
CA ARG A 13 1.22 3.97 -3.75
C ARG A 13 2.03 2.71 -3.61
N LEU A 14 1.97 1.89 -4.63
CA LEU A 14 2.72 0.65 -4.71
C LEU A 14 3.73 0.77 -5.84
N SER A 15 4.99 0.53 -5.55
CA SER A 15 6.06 0.63 -6.53
C SER A 15 6.91 -0.63 -6.50
N GLU A 16 7.39 -1.03 -7.66
CA GLU A 16 8.37 -2.11 -7.75
C GLU A 16 9.75 -1.50 -7.53
N ASP A 17 10.54 -2.13 -6.67
CA ASP A 17 11.89 -1.66 -6.39
C ASP A 17 12.82 -2.85 -6.17
N GLU A 18 14.09 -2.56 -6.01
CA GLU A 18 15.10 -3.60 -5.88
C GLU A 18 16.24 -3.11 -5.00
N TYR A 19 16.73 -4.00 -4.13
CA TYR A 19 17.86 -3.71 -3.28
C TYR A 19 18.82 -4.89 -3.33
N ASN A 20 20.06 -4.65 -3.78
CA ASN A 20 21.09 -5.68 -3.91
C ASN A 20 20.60 -6.89 -4.71
N GLY A 21 19.86 -6.65 -5.80
CA GLY A 21 19.36 -7.74 -6.64
C GLY A 21 18.11 -8.42 -6.08
N HIS A 22 17.57 -7.93 -4.97
CA HIS A 22 16.37 -8.50 -4.35
C HIS A 22 15.17 -7.61 -4.64
N PRO A 23 14.26 -8.04 -5.52
CA PRO A 23 13.08 -7.23 -5.84
C PRO A 23 12.08 -7.24 -4.68
N PHE A 24 11.40 -6.12 -4.51
CA PHE A 24 10.39 -6.00 -3.48
C PHE A 24 9.31 -5.01 -3.90
N LEU A 25 8.18 -5.10 -3.22
CA LEU A 25 7.08 -4.16 -3.37
C LEU A 25 7.18 -3.09 -2.29
N ASP A 26 7.23 -1.83 -2.69
CA ASP A 26 7.19 -0.72 -1.76
C ASP A 26 5.75 -0.21 -1.65
N VAL A 27 5.19 -0.26 -0.45
CA VAL A 27 3.84 0.23 -0.15
C VAL A 27 4.02 1.49 0.69
N ARG A 28 3.55 2.62 0.18
CA ARG A 28 3.82 3.89 0.85
C ARG A 28 2.62 4.82 0.83
N ILE A 29 2.47 5.59 1.90
CA ILE A 29 1.44 6.60 2.00
C ILE A 29 2.02 7.92 1.47
N TYR A 30 1.27 8.56 0.56
CA TYR A 30 1.58 9.89 0.06
C TYR A 30 0.53 10.86 0.58
N VAL A 31 0.94 12.06 0.90
CA VAL A 31 0.04 13.07 1.43
C VAL A 31 0.05 14.29 0.52
N LYS A 32 -1.14 14.86 0.34
CA LYS A 32 -1.32 16.05 -0.50
C LYS A 32 -0.76 17.29 0.20
N GLY A 33 0.14 17.97 -0.47
CA GLY A 33 0.75 19.20 0.03
C GLY A 33 0.26 20.41 -0.71
N GLU A 34 0.99 21.52 -0.57
CA GLU A 34 0.67 22.76 -1.25
C GLU A 34 0.72 22.57 -2.77
N GLY A 35 -0.15 23.26 -3.46
CA GLY A 35 -0.22 23.18 -4.92
C GLY A 35 -0.86 21.90 -5.42
N GLY A 36 -1.41 21.07 -4.54
CA GLY A 36 -2.09 19.84 -4.93
C GLY A 36 -1.15 18.70 -5.27
N LYS A 37 0.14 18.82 -5.00
CA LYS A 37 1.11 17.75 -5.24
C LYS A 37 1.13 16.79 -4.08
N TYR A 38 1.39 15.51 -4.37
CA TYR A 38 1.49 14.48 -3.36
C TYR A 38 2.95 14.18 -3.04
N TYR A 39 3.25 14.07 -1.77
CA TYR A 39 4.61 13.86 -1.27
C TYR A 39 4.67 12.58 -0.46
N PRO A 40 5.76 11.80 -0.58
CA PRO A 40 5.90 10.58 0.20
C PRO A 40 6.06 10.88 1.69
N THR A 41 5.54 9.98 2.51
CA THR A 41 5.72 10.05 3.96
C THR A 41 6.58 8.89 4.41
N ARG A 42 6.86 8.83 5.72
CA ARG A 42 7.60 7.72 6.29
C ARG A 42 6.71 6.49 6.53
N GLN A 43 5.40 6.65 6.36
CA GLN A 43 4.47 5.54 6.54
C GLN A 43 4.51 4.63 5.34
N GLY A 44 5.02 3.44 5.55
CA GLY A 44 5.12 2.47 4.47
C GLY A 44 5.80 1.21 4.94
N LEU A 45 5.85 0.26 4.03
CA LEU A 45 6.50 -1.01 4.30
C LEU A 45 7.01 -1.61 3.00
N ALA A 46 7.93 -2.55 3.10
CA ALA A 46 8.46 -3.27 1.96
C ALA A 46 8.09 -4.74 2.08
N VAL A 47 7.60 -5.30 0.98
CA VAL A 47 7.23 -6.72 0.94
C VAL A 47 8.13 -7.41 -0.08
N PRO A 48 8.98 -8.35 0.35
CA PRO A 48 9.83 -9.08 -0.61
C PRO A 48 9.00 -9.83 -1.63
N LEU A 49 9.54 -10.01 -2.83
CA LEU A 49 8.84 -10.69 -3.91
C LEU A 49 8.29 -12.05 -3.47
N GLU A 50 9.09 -12.83 -2.77
CA GLU A 50 8.70 -14.19 -2.36
C GLU A 50 7.63 -14.21 -1.27
N ARG A 51 7.24 -13.04 -0.75
CA ARG A 51 6.19 -12.92 0.28
C ARG A 51 4.94 -12.22 -0.22
N ILE A 52 4.93 -11.78 -1.46
CA ILE A 52 3.79 -11.01 -1.98
C ILE A 52 2.50 -11.83 -1.97
N ASP A 53 2.57 -13.10 -2.36
CA ASP A 53 1.36 -13.94 -2.36
C ASP A 53 0.80 -14.10 -0.96
N ALA A 54 1.66 -14.35 0.03
CA ALA A 54 1.22 -14.46 1.41
C ALA A 54 0.62 -13.14 1.90
N PHE A 55 1.22 -12.02 1.54
CA PHE A 55 0.71 -10.71 1.90
C PHE A 55 -0.67 -10.46 1.30
N ALA A 56 -0.85 -10.82 0.04
CA ALA A 56 -2.14 -10.66 -0.64
C ALA A 56 -3.22 -11.53 0.02
N ASP A 57 -2.86 -12.74 0.43
CA ASP A 57 -3.80 -13.63 1.12
C ASP A 57 -4.25 -13.04 2.45
N LEU A 58 -3.32 -12.45 3.20
CA LEU A 58 -3.65 -11.79 4.46
C LEU A 58 -4.59 -10.61 4.25
N VAL A 59 -4.37 -9.85 3.19
CA VAL A 59 -5.26 -8.73 2.85
C VAL A 59 -6.67 -9.24 2.58
N GLN A 60 -6.80 -10.34 1.83
CA GLN A 60 -8.12 -10.91 1.52
C GLN A 60 -8.81 -11.42 2.77
N ASP A 61 -8.06 -12.05 3.67
CA ASP A 61 -8.62 -12.52 4.94
C ASP A 61 -9.16 -11.36 5.76
N CYS A 62 -8.40 -10.27 5.83
CA CYS A 62 -8.83 -9.07 6.54
C CYS A 62 -10.08 -8.46 5.90
N ARG A 63 -10.14 -8.48 4.57
CA ARG A 63 -11.31 -7.97 3.87
C ARG A 63 -12.58 -8.71 4.27
N GLN A 64 -12.50 -10.04 4.35
CA GLN A 64 -13.66 -10.84 4.76
C GLN A 64 -14.12 -10.50 6.16
N THR A 65 -13.18 -10.32 7.08
CA THR A 65 -13.50 -9.93 8.45
C THR A 65 -14.18 -8.56 8.51
N LEU A 66 -13.66 -7.60 7.72
CA LEU A 66 -14.22 -6.26 7.68
C LEU A 66 -15.63 -6.25 7.09
N GLU A 67 -15.85 -7.04 6.05
CA GLU A 67 -17.17 -7.14 5.44
C GLU A 67 -18.22 -7.70 6.43
N LYS A 68 -17.81 -8.67 7.23
CA LYS A 68 -18.72 -9.22 8.27
C LYS A 68 -19.08 -8.17 9.32
N LYS A 69 -18.16 -7.30 9.66
CA LYS A 69 -18.43 -6.23 10.61
C LYS A 69 -19.40 -5.20 10.06
N ASP A 70 -19.37 -4.99 8.74
CA ASP A 70 -20.25 -4.03 8.10
C ASP A 70 -21.67 -4.54 7.91
N GLU A 71 -21.90 -5.82 8.11
CA GLU A 71 -23.19 -6.46 7.92
C GLU A 71 -24.15 -6.31 9.11
N LYS A 72 -23.94 -5.37 9.94
CA LYS A 72 -24.84 -5.15 11.08
C LYS A 72 -26.18 -4.55 10.69
#